data_565d96e579e740dd3494838464babd60
#
_entry.id   565d96e579e740dd3494838464babd60
#
_cell.length_a   1.000
_cell.length_b   1.000
_cell.length_c   1.000
_cell.angle_alpha   90.00
_cell.angle_beta   90.00
_cell.angle_gamma   90.00
#
_symmetry.space_group_name_H-M   'P 1'
#
loop_
_entity.id
_entity.type
_entity.pdbx_description
1 polymer ?
#
loop_
_entity_poly.entity_id
_entity_poly.type
_entity_poly.pdbx_seq_one_letter_code
_entity_poly.pdbx_strand_id
1 'polypeptide(L)'
;MARIFHMSVVHPRRQLLQAAVVLPQVQAGNMRILASASATPGLAGAGIPTLGERFKHFSAEPWNGLMGPAGLAPSIVMRVNAAMNEIMHRPDVVARLKGMEQYPLTGSPQRFTEHIKTQTEVWRNVIATTGIQVN
;
A
#
# COMPACT_ATOMS: atom_id res chain seq x y z
N MET A 1 -2.07 -10.75 -11.71
CA MET A 1 -1.43 -10.19 -10.51
C MET A 1 -0.95 -8.78 -10.84
N ALA A 2 -1.80 -7.77 -10.59
CA ALA A 2 -1.43 -6.38 -10.87
C ALA A 2 -0.40 -5.94 -9.82
N ARG A 3 0.83 -5.74 -10.22
CA ARG A 3 1.87 -5.13 -9.37
C ARG A 3 1.67 -3.62 -9.40
N ILE A 4 1.15 -3.07 -8.31
CA ILE A 4 0.98 -1.64 -8.16
C ILE A 4 2.15 -1.12 -7.35
N PHE A 5 2.82 -0.12 -7.87
CA PHE A 5 4.10 0.32 -7.38
C PHE A 5 4.10 1.78 -6.98
N HIS A 6 4.84 2.07 -5.93
CA HIS A 6 4.78 3.32 -5.19
C HIS A 6 5.76 4.42 -5.64
N MET A 7 6.66 4.16 -6.57
CA MET A 7 7.68 5.14 -6.89
C MET A 7 8.20 5.03 -8.31
N SER A 8 8.43 6.17 -8.94
CA SER A 8 9.12 6.26 -10.22
C SER A 8 10.57 6.68 -10.01
N VAL A 9 11.48 5.89 -10.55
CA VAL A 9 12.92 6.12 -10.46
C VAL A 9 13.49 6.46 -11.83
N VAL A 10 14.38 7.45 -11.87
CA VAL A 10 15.06 7.83 -13.11
C VAL A 10 16.39 7.14 -13.25
N HIS A 11 16.39 6.10 -13.99
CA HIS A 11 17.47 5.63 -14.85
C HIS A 11 16.87 5.59 -16.27
N PRO A 12 17.59 5.43 -17.38
CA PRO A 12 17.04 5.66 -18.74
C PRO A 12 15.72 4.93 -19.05
N ARG A 13 15.23 4.13 -18.13
CA ARG A 13 13.87 3.55 -18.15
C ARG A 13 13.11 3.97 -16.89
N ARG A 14 11.98 4.66 -17.05
CA ARG A 14 11.06 4.97 -15.96
C ARG A 14 10.45 3.66 -15.44
N GLN A 15 10.58 3.39 -14.15
CA GLN A 15 10.04 2.19 -13.52
C GLN A 15 9.19 2.57 -12.30
N LEU A 16 8.10 1.83 -12.09
CA LEU A 16 7.28 1.92 -10.90
C LEU A 16 7.76 0.82 -9.93
N LEU A 17 8.22 1.19 -8.75
CA LEU A 17 8.81 0.28 -7.77
C LEU A 17 8.26 0.56 -6.37
N GLN A 18 8.23 -0.46 -5.51
CA GLN A 18 7.86 -0.27 -4.11
C GLN A 18 8.97 0.46 -3.35
N ALA A 19 8.59 1.39 -2.47
CA ALA A 19 9.53 2.19 -1.69
C ALA A 19 10.55 1.35 -0.93
N ALA A 20 10.10 0.29 -0.25
CA ALA A 20 10.98 -0.61 0.51
C ALA A 20 12.11 -1.24 -0.32
N VAL A 21 11.89 -1.44 -1.63
CA VAL A 21 12.90 -2.05 -2.52
C VAL A 21 13.91 -1.01 -3.02
N VAL A 22 13.48 0.24 -3.20
CA VAL A 22 14.33 1.27 -3.85
C VAL A 22 15.02 2.22 -2.87
N LEU A 23 14.54 2.33 -1.65
CA LEU A 23 15.12 3.23 -0.64
C LEU A 23 16.63 3.06 -0.44
N PRO A 24 17.19 1.85 -0.36
CA PRO A 24 18.63 1.68 -0.25
C PRO A 24 19.40 2.28 -1.45
N GLN A 25 18.83 2.19 -2.65
CA GLN A 25 19.44 2.76 -3.86
C GLN A 25 19.30 4.28 -3.93
N VAL A 26 18.20 4.82 -3.39
CA VAL A 26 18.01 6.27 -3.25
C VAL A 26 18.99 6.83 -2.23
N GLN A 27 19.17 6.18 -1.09
CA GLN A 27 20.11 6.56 -0.04
C GLN A 27 21.56 6.48 -0.52
N ALA A 28 21.88 5.51 -1.37
CA ALA A 28 23.18 5.38 -2.01
C ALA A 28 23.42 6.40 -3.16
N GLY A 29 22.42 7.24 -3.49
CA GLY A 29 22.51 8.22 -4.58
C GLY A 29 22.39 7.64 -5.99
N ASN A 30 22.14 6.33 -6.11
CA ASN A 30 22.00 5.65 -7.41
C ASN A 30 20.66 5.89 -8.08
N MET A 31 19.66 6.35 -7.30
CA MET A 31 18.29 6.54 -7.75
C MET A 31 17.68 7.82 -7.17
N ARG A 32 16.72 8.41 -7.88
CA ARG A 32 15.95 9.56 -7.42
C ARG A 32 14.47 9.27 -7.53
N ILE A 33 13.72 9.55 -6.46
CA ILE A 33 12.26 9.49 -6.44
C ILE A 33 11.72 10.72 -7.19
N LEU A 34 10.82 10.52 -8.12
CA LEU A 34 10.16 11.59 -8.87
C LEU A 34 8.79 11.94 -8.32
N ALA A 35 8.03 10.94 -7.92
CA ALA A 35 6.71 11.09 -7.34
C ALA A 35 6.30 9.82 -6.59
N SER A 36 5.37 9.96 -5.65
CA SER A 36 4.71 8.87 -4.93
C SER A 36 3.32 8.60 -5.50
N ALA A 37 2.91 7.35 -5.51
CA ALA A 37 1.53 6.95 -5.84
C ALA A 37 0.61 6.96 -4.60
N SER A 38 1.10 7.38 -3.44
CA SER A 38 0.29 7.54 -2.23
C SER A 38 -0.67 8.73 -2.37
N ALA A 39 -1.84 8.60 -1.74
CA ALA A 39 -2.74 9.74 -1.56
C ALA A 39 -2.24 10.71 -0.47
N THR A 40 -1.34 10.26 0.42
CA THR A 40 -0.85 11.05 1.54
C THR A 40 0.46 11.75 1.18
N PRO A 41 0.48 13.10 1.12
CA PRO A 41 1.72 13.84 0.90
C PRO A 41 2.76 13.56 1.99
N GLY A 42 4.02 13.49 1.60
CA GLY A 42 5.14 13.29 2.53
C GLY A 42 5.35 11.85 3.01
N LEU A 43 4.47 10.91 2.66
CA LEU A 43 4.61 9.51 3.07
C LEU A 43 5.88 8.87 2.48
N ALA A 44 6.25 9.24 1.26
CA ALA A 44 7.46 8.76 0.60
C ALA A 44 8.72 9.63 0.89
N GLY A 45 8.60 10.60 1.78
CA GLY A 45 9.65 11.54 2.16
C GLY A 45 9.27 13.00 1.91
N ALA A 46 9.92 13.91 2.66
CA ALA A 46 9.69 15.34 2.53
C ALA A 46 10.09 15.83 1.12
N GLY A 47 9.22 16.62 0.50
CA GLY A 47 9.47 17.21 -0.82
C GLY A 47 9.23 16.28 -2.01
N ILE A 48 8.76 15.04 -1.80
CA ILE A 48 8.36 14.15 -2.88
C ILE A 48 6.88 14.39 -3.20
N PRO A 49 6.54 14.86 -4.42
CA PRO A 49 5.15 15.10 -4.80
C PRO A 49 4.37 13.80 -4.93
N THR A 50 3.06 13.86 -4.74
CA THR A 50 2.18 12.73 -5.01
C THR A 50 1.64 12.81 -6.44
N LEU A 51 1.36 11.65 -7.05
CA LEU A 51 0.66 11.60 -8.33
C LEU A 51 -0.76 12.16 -8.21
N GLY A 52 -1.39 12.06 -7.05
CA GLY A 52 -2.71 12.62 -6.76
C GLY A 52 -2.80 14.15 -6.89
N GLU A 53 -1.68 14.87 -6.68
CA GLU A 53 -1.61 16.32 -6.89
C GLU A 53 -1.82 16.70 -8.37
N ARG A 54 -1.36 15.86 -9.28
CA ARG A 54 -1.48 16.09 -10.73
C ARG A 54 -2.67 15.36 -11.34
N PHE A 55 -2.99 14.19 -10.85
CA PHE A 55 -4.09 13.34 -11.33
C PHE A 55 -5.10 13.18 -10.19
N LYS A 56 -6.16 14.00 -10.25
CA LYS A 56 -7.23 13.98 -9.22
C LYS A 56 -7.74 12.56 -9.01
N HIS A 57 -7.92 12.19 -7.76
CA HIS A 57 -8.39 10.87 -7.32
C HIS A 57 -7.45 9.69 -7.63
N PHE A 58 -6.21 9.95 -8.04
CA PHE A 58 -5.24 8.87 -8.21
C PHE A 58 -4.64 8.49 -6.87
N SER A 59 -4.83 7.24 -6.49
CA SER A 59 -4.14 6.59 -5.38
C SER A 59 -3.96 5.11 -5.72
N ALA A 60 -2.75 4.60 -5.54
CA ALA A 60 -2.41 3.21 -5.81
C ALA A 60 -1.47 2.71 -4.70
N GLU A 61 -2.02 2.56 -3.50
CA GLU A 61 -1.29 2.11 -2.33
C GLU A 61 -1.43 0.58 -2.19
N PRO A 62 -0.31 -0.16 -2.12
CA PRO A 62 -0.36 -1.57 -1.79
C PRO A 62 -0.76 -1.72 -0.31
N TRP A 63 -1.54 -2.73 -0.02
CA TRP A 63 -1.92 -3.08 1.33
C TRP A 63 -1.73 -4.58 1.59
N ASN A 64 -1.49 -4.93 2.85
CA ASN A 64 -1.42 -6.30 3.33
C ASN A 64 -2.51 -6.53 4.36
N GLY A 65 -3.09 -7.71 4.36
CA GLY A 65 -4.14 -8.07 5.30
C GLY A 65 -4.08 -9.55 5.67
N LEU A 66 -4.56 -9.87 6.87
CA LEU A 66 -4.70 -11.25 7.32
C LEU A 66 -6.10 -11.76 6.97
N MET A 67 -6.16 -12.86 6.24
CA MET A 67 -7.39 -13.52 5.84
C MET A 67 -7.38 -14.97 6.31
N GLY A 68 -8.57 -15.50 6.55
CA GLY A 68 -8.77 -16.89 6.94
C GLY A 68 -9.74 -17.63 6.01
N PRO A 69 -9.90 -18.95 6.18
CA PRO A 69 -10.87 -19.74 5.43
C PRO A 69 -12.30 -19.23 5.61
N ALA A 70 -13.14 -19.47 4.60
CA ALA A 70 -14.57 -19.23 4.73
C ALA A 70 -15.17 -20.12 5.85
N GLY A 71 -16.13 -19.57 6.60
CA GLY A 71 -16.79 -20.30 7.69
C GLY A 71 -16.04 -20.31 9.02
N LEU A 72 -14.97 -19.53 9.17
CA LEU A 72 -14.30 -19.34 10.46
C LEU A 72 -15.31 -18.82 11.50
N ALA A 73 -15.31 -19.41 12.70
CA ALA A 73 -16.18 -18.97 13.78
C ALA A 73 -15.94 -17.49 14.12
N PRO A 74 -16.99 -16.66 14.27
CA PRO A 74 -16.85 -15.24 14.55
C PRO A 74 -15.98 -14.93 15.78
N SER A 75 -16.03 -15.78 16.80
CA SER A 75 -15.17 -15.65 17.99
C SER A 75 -13.68 -15.76 17.69
N ILE A 76 -13.28 -16.61 16.75
CA ILE A 76 -11.88 -16.72 16.29
C ILE A 76 -11.49 -15.44 15.53
N VAL A 77 -12.33 -14.99 14.62
CA VAL A 77 -12.09 -13.75 13.86
C VAL A 77 -11.89 -12.57 14.79
N MET A 78 -12.77 -12.40 15.78
CA MET A 78 -12.68 -11.29 16.74
C MET A 78 -11.45 -11.38 17.62
N ARG A 79 -11.07 -12.58 18.08
CA ARG A 79 -9.87 -12.79 18.89
C ARG A 79 -8.59 -12.48 18.11
N VAL A 80 -8.49 -12.94 16.86
CA VAL A 80 -7.35 -12.64 15.98
C VAL A 80 -7.30 -11.14 15.66
N ASN A 81 -8.44 -10.51 15.37
CA ASN A 81 -8.49 -9.08 15.11
C ASN A 81 -8.05 -8.25 16.31
N ALA A 82 -8.50 -8.60 17.52
CA ALA A 82 -8.07 -7.92 18.75
C ALA A 82 -6.56 -8.02 18.96
N ALA A 83 -5.98 -9.23 18.82
CA ALA A 83 -4.54 -9.45 18.94
C ALA A 83 -3.75 -8.68 17.88
N MET A 84 -4.22 -8.65 16.62
CA MET A 84 -3.59 -7.89 15.55
C MET A 84 -3.62 -6.38 15.83
N ASN A 85 -4.77 -5.84 16.27
CA ASN A 85 -4.86 -4.44 16.64
C ASN A 85 -3.91 -4.07 17.79
N GLU A 86 -3.80 -4.92 18.81
CA GLU A 86 -2.86 -4.73 19.92
C GLU A 86 -1.41 -4.70 19.44
N ILE A 87 -1.01 -5.70 18.64
CA ILE A 87 0.35 -5.81 18.08
C ILE A 87 0.69 -4.57 17.23
N MET A 88 -0.24 -4.12 16.39
CA MET A 88 -0.04 -2.98 15.48
C MET A 88 0.05 -1.63 16.21
N HIS A 89 -0.30 -1.55 17.49
CA HIS A 89 -0.10 -0.36 18.32
C HIS A 89 1.21 -0.38 19.13
N ARG A 90 1.93 -1.49 19.13
CA ARG A 90 3.19 -1.59 19.87
C ARG A 90 4.25 -0.69 19.23
N PRO A 91 4.96 0.14 20.02
CA PRO A 91 5.97 1.07 19.50
C PRO A 91 7.09 0.41 18.71
N ASP A 92 7.55 -0.75 19.14
CA ASP A 92 8.60 -1.53 18.46
C ASP A 92 8.14 -2.03 17.08
N VAL A 93 6.89 -2.50 16.98
CA VAL A 93 6.28 -2.95 15.72
C VAL A 93 6.07 -1.76 14.77
N VAL A 94 5.51 -0.65 15.28
CA VAL A 94 5.31 0.58 14.49
C VAL A 94 6.63 1.11 13.95
N ALA A 95 7.69 1.15 14.76
CA ALA A 95 9.01 1.60 14.34
C ALA A 95 9.58 0.70 13.22
N ARG A 96 9.43 -0.63 13.38
CA ARG A 96 9.89 -1.59 12.37
C ARG A 96 9.13 -1.46 11.05
N LEU A 97 7.81 -1.33 11.11
CA LEU A 97 6.98 -1.13 9.91
C LEU A 97 7.34 0.16 9.19
N LYS A 98 7.50 1.27 9.92
CA LYS A 98 7.96 2.56 9.36
C LYS A 98 9.31 2.44 8.66
N GLY A 99 10.25 1.67 9.23
CA GLY A 99 11.55 1.40 8.59
C GLY A 99 11.43 0.63 7.26
N MET A 100 10.29 -0.03 7.01
CA MET A 100 9.94 -0.70 5.76
C MET A 100 8.96 0.11 4.90
N GLU A 101 8.73 1.38 5.22
CA GLU A 101 7.74 2.26 4.57
C GLU A 101 6.32 1.65 4.59
N GLN A 102 6.01 0.93 5.66
CA GLN A 102 4.68 0.38 5.91
C GLN A 102 4.04 1.08 7.11
N TYR A 103 2.75 1.31 7.01
CA TYR A 103 1.98 1.99 8.05
C TYR A 103 0.84 1.10 8.52
N PRO A 104 0.73 0.84 9.83
CA PRO A 104 -0.33 0.00 10.34
C PRO A 104 -1.68 0.65 10.13
N LEU A 105 -2.61 -0.11 9.54
CA LEU A 105 -4.03 0.21 9.50
C LEU A 105 -4.74 -0.75 10.44
N THR A 106 -5.27 -0.21 11.53
CA THR A 106 -6.02 -0.96 12.53
C THR A 106 -7.53 -0.73 12.36
N GLY A 107 -8.33 -1.66 12.84
CA GLY A 107 -9.78 -1.54 12.76
C GLY A 107 -10.51 -2.86 12.92
N SER A 108 -11.80 -2.85 12.61
CA SER A 108 -12.66 -4.04 12.68
C SER A 108 -12.55 -4.90 11.41
N PRO A 109 -12.94 -6.19 11.48
CA PRO A 109 -13.03 -7.04 10.31
C PRO A 109 -13.97 -6.48 9.22
N GLN A 110 -15.04 -5.81 9.64
CA GLN A 110 -15.99 -5.16 8.73
C GLN A 110 -15.33 -4.04 7.92
N ARG A 111 -14.53 -3.18 8.59
CA ARG A 111 -13.77 -2.12 7.92
C ARG A 111 -12.82 -2.69 6.87
N PHE A 112 -12.17 -3.80 7.18
CA PHE A 112 -11.29 -4.48 6.22
C PHE A 112 -12.09 -5.06 5.03
N THR A 113 -13.27 -5.63 5.28
CA THR A 113 -14.17 -6.12 4.22
C THR A 113 -14.59 -4.99 3.28
N GLU A 114 -14.97 -3.81 3.81
CA GLU A 114 -15.32 -2.65 3.00
C GLU A 114 -14.12 -2.14 2.19
N HIS A 115 -12.94 -2.13 2.79
CA HIS A 115 -11.72 -1.78 2.07
C HIS A 115 -11.46 -2.70 0.87
N ILE A 116 -11.59 -4.02 1.06
CA ILE A 116 -11.45 -5.01 -0.04
C ILE A 116 -12.47 -4.73 -1.15
N LYS A 117 -13.74 -4.50 -0.82
CA LYS A 117 -14.79 -4.19 -1.80
C LYS A 117 -14.43 -2.95 -2.62
N THR A 118 -14.10 -1.86 -1.95
CA THR A 118 -13.73 -0.60 -2.60
C THR A 118 -12.52 -0.78 -3.53
N GLN A 119 -11.46 -1.45 -3.06
CA GLN A 119 -10.30 -1.72 -3.89
C GLN A 119 -10.62 -2.60 -5.09
N THR A 120 -11.48 -3.61 -4.91
CA THR A 120 -11.92 -4.48 -6.00
C THR A 120 -12.65 -3.70 -7.09
N GLU A 121 -13.53 -2.77 -6.72
CA GLU A 121 -14.25 -1.92 -7.67
C GLU A 121 -13.31 -0.96 -8.42
N VAL A 122 -12.38 -0.31 -7.70
CA VAL A 122 -11.37 0.56 -8.31
C VAL A 122 -10.58 -0.20 -9.38
N TRP A 123 -10.06 -1.38 -9.03
CA TRP A 123 -9.25 -2.16 -9.96
C TRP A 123 -10.06 -2.77 -11.11
N ARG A 124 -11.30 -3.15 -10.87
CA ARG A 124 -12.21 -3.59 -11.94
C ARG A 124 -12.40 -2.48 -12.98
N ASN A 125 -12.63 -1.25 -12.52
CA ASN A 125 -12.78 -0.11 -13.40
C ASN A 125 -11.49 0.21 -14.18
N VAL A 126 -10.33 0.17 -13.52
CA VAL A 126 -9.03 0.37 -14.18
C VAL A 126 -8.81 -0.69 -15.27
N ILE A 127 -9.05 -1.96 -14.99
CA ILE A 127 -8.89 -3.05 -15.97
C ILE A 127 -9.85 -2.85 -17.14
N ALA A 128 -11.12 -2.51 -16.86
CA ALA A 128 -12.13 -2.31 -17.89
C ALA A 128 -11.81 -1.12 -18.83
N THR A 129 -11.24 -0.05 -18.28
CA THR A 129 -10.93 1.18 -19.06
C THR A 129 -9.60 1.12 -19.79
N THR A 130 -8.63 0.35 -19.28
CA THR A 130 -7.28 0.27 -19.86
C THR A 130 -7.09 -0.92 -20.79
N GLY A 131 -8.03 -1.87 -20.82
CA GLY A 131 -7.92 -3.08 -21.64
C GLY A 131 -6.80 -4.03 -21.22
N ILE A 132 -6.27 -3.89 -20.01
CA ILE A 132 -5.22 -4.78 -19.49
C ILE A 132 -5.80 -6.20 -19.39
N GLN A 133 -5.19 -7.15 -20.09
CA GLN A 133 -5.51 -8.57 -19.94
C GLN A 133 -4.70 -9.14 -18.77
N VAL A 134 -5.41 -9.69 -17.79
CA VAL A 134 -4.80 -10.41 -16.66
C VAL A 134 -4.74 -11.88 -17.06
N ASN A 135 -3.57 -12.35 -17.44
CA ASN A 135 -3.29 -13.77 -17.72
C ASN A 135 -2.98 -14.51 -16.43
#